data_25b58ca402cd554a9f4b5b496b858a4c
#
_entry.id   25b58ca402cd554a9f4b5b496b858a4c
#
_cell.length_a   1.000
_cell.length_b   1.000
_cell.length_c   1.000
_cell.angle_alpha   90.00
_cell.angle_beta   90.00
_cell.angle_gamma   90.00
#
_symmetry.space_group_name_H-M   'P 1'
#
loop_
_entity.id
_entity.type
_entity.pdbx_description
1 polymer ?
#
loop_
_entity_poly.entity_id
_entity_poly.type
_entity_poly.pdbx_seq_one_letter_code
_entity_poly.pdbx_strand_id
1 'polypeptide(L)'
;PVGVAAEFNDGNCMVFTREEEAARELAEYAERWYFHSVWCFGMTEKAAACFPVYAGDRQMVCLPHEMWVRREIPAWQPPEGLVFSDARELTRDGKAVAFMQNILWECFEQQVSPDMIISRLKQREADEPHLLCMAGRRYVSQCHIQAWGKTAAHIGGVATLASARHRGYGRAVLEEICRYIAGKGRLPTLTVRRDNDEAMKMYENAGFRRLEPVWVWEVRFGD
;
A
#
# COMPACT_ATOMS: atom_id res chain seq x y z
N PRO A 1 22.94 -14.61 1.74
CA PRO A 1 22.69 -13.83 0.52
C PRO A 1 22.84 -12.36 0.83
N VAL A 2 23.55 -11.62 -0.02
CA VAL A 2 23.83 -10.18 0.12
C VAL A 2 22.66 -9.35 -0.33
N GLY A 3 21.78 -9.89 -1.19
CA GLY A 3 20.56 -9.26 -1.65
C GLY A 3 19.58 -10.24 -2.29
N VAL A 4 18.32 -9.86 -2.34
CA VAL A 4 17.23 -10.64 -2.96
C VAL A 4 16.34 -9.69 -3.74
N ALA A 5 15.98 -10.05 -4.97
CA ALA A 5 14.90 -9.44 -5.73
C ALA A 5 13.75 -10.43 -5.89
N ALA A 6 12.53 -9.96 -5.76
CA ALA A 6 11.32 -10.72 -5.99
C ALA A 6 10.39 -9.93 -6.93
N GLU A 7 9.93 -10.61 -7.97
CA GLU A 7 8.99 -10.07 -8.95
C GLU A 7 7.56 -10.42 -8.56
N PHE A 8 6.64 -9.52 -8.88
CA PHE A 8 5.21 -9.72 -8.69
C PHE A 8 4.50 -9.61 -10.04
N ASN A 9 3.42 -10.36 -10.20
CA ASN A 9 2.63 -10.44 -11.44
C ASN A 9 1.99 -9.12 -11.89
N ASP A 10 2.06 -8.08 -11.06
CA ASP A 10 1.51 -6.74 -11.33
C ASP A 10 2.56 -5.76 -11.87
N GLY A 11 3.77 -6.24 -12.20
CA GLY A 11 4.86 -5.40 -12.70
C GLY A 11 5.62 -4.65 -11.61
N ASN A 12 5.47 -5.06 -10.36
CA ASN A 12 6.27 -4.53 -9.25
C ASN A 12 7.42 -5.47 -8.91
N CYS A 13 8.54 -4.90 -8.46
CA CYS A 13 9.70 -5.62 -7.96
C CYS A 13 10.00 -5.17 -6.53
N MET A 14 10.26 -6.10 -5.64
CA MET A 14 10.77 -5.83 -4.30
C MET A 14 12.23 -6.25 -4.20
N VAL A 15 13.07 -5.38 -3.68
CA VAL A 15 14.50 -5.58 -3.52
C VAL A 15 14.88 -5.42 -2.05
N PHE A 16 15.63 -6.38 -1.53
CA PHE A 16 16.11 -6.38 -0.15
C PHE A 16 17.62 -6.51 -0.16
N THR A 17 18.34 -5.47 0.25
CA THR A 17 19.78 -5.51 0.49
C THR A 17 20.22 -4.37 1.39
N ARG A 18 21.36 -4.55 2.08
CA ARG A 18 22.07 -3.48 2.83
C ARG A 18 23.42 -3.15 2.21
N GLU A 19 23.84 -3.93 1.24
CA GLU A 19 25.15 -3.87 0.60
C GLU A 19 25.07 -3.03 -0.68
N GLU A 20 25.96 -2.05 -0.86
CA GLU A 20 25.99 -1.17 -2.04
C GLU A 20 26.30 -1.96 -3.32
N GLU A 21 27.21 -2.95 -3.24
CA GLU A 21 27.57 -3.79 -4.37
C GLU A 21 26.39 -4.63 -4.86
N ALA A 22 25.68 -5.31 -3.94
CA ALA A 22 24.48 -6.04 -4.26
C ALA A 22 23.35 -5.12 -4.77
N ALA A 23 23.26 -3.88 -4.29
CA ALA A 23 22.33 -2.91 -4.81
C ALA A 23 22.58 -2.55 -6.27
N ARG A 24 23.86 -2.46 -6.69
CA ARG A 24 24.24 -2.22 -8.10
C ARG A 24 23.84 -3.38 -9.00
N GLU A 25 24.16 -4.62 -8.60
CA GLU A 25 23.78 -5.81 -9.36
C GLU A 25 22.25 -5.92 -9.50
N LEU A 26 21.52 -5.63 -8.42
CA LEU A 26 20.05 -5.65 -8.43
C LEU A 26 19.46 -4.51 -9.26
N ALA A 27 20.12 -3.35 -9.30
CA ALA A 27 19.74 -2.25 -10.17
C ALA A 27 19.91 -2.59 -11.65
N GLU A 28 21.05 -3.19 -12.03
CA GLU A 28 21.28 -3.70 -13.39
C GLU A 28 20.27 -4.78 -13.78
N TYR A 29 19.88 -5.63 -12.83
CA TYR A 29 18.82 -6.62 -13.04
C TYR A 29 17.48 -5.93 -13.29
N ALA A 30 17.11 -4.93 -12.46
CA ALA A 30 15.86 -4.20 -12.59
C ALA A 30 15.77 -3.40 -13.91
N GLU A 31 16.90 -2.89 -14.44
CA GLU A 31 16.95 -2.23 -15.75
C GLU A 31 16.55 -3.13 -16.92
N ARG A 32 16.89 -4.41 -16.84
CA ARG A 32 16.60 -5.40 -17.89
C ARG A 32 15.13 -5.79 -17.95
N TRP A 33 14.39 -5.56 -16.85
CA TRP A 33 13.00 -5.92 -16.71
C TRP A 33 12.11 -4.68 -16.71
N TYR A 34 10.96 -4.79 -17.33
CA TYR A 34 10.02 -3.67 -17.50
C TYR A 34 9.10 -3.54 -16.28
N PHE A 35 9.65 -3.21 -15.12
CA PHE A 35 8.85 -2.98 -13.91
C PHE A 35 8.14 -1.63 -13.92
N HIS A 36 6.95 -1.57 -13.33
CA HIS A 36 6.23 -0.32 -13.06
C HIS A 36 6.77 0.38 -11.81
N SER A 37 7.17 -0.39 -10.81
CA SER A 37 7.85 0.14 -9.63
C SER A 37 8.85 -0.85 -9.04
N VAL A 38 9.88 -0.31 -8.39
CA VAL A 38 10.87 -1.08 -7.64
C VAL A 38 10.86 -0.59 -6.20
N TRP A 39 10.56 -1.49 -5.26
CA TRP A 39 10.50 -1.22 -3.83
C TRP A 39 11.77 -1.74 -3.16
N CYS A 40 12.59 -0.83 -2.65
CA CYS A 40 13.89 -1.15 -2.05
C CYS A 40 13.80 -1.05 -0.52
N PHE A 41 13.93 -2.18 0.15
CA PHE A 41 13.87 -2.31 1.59
C PHE A 41 15.26 -2.52 2.20
N GLY A 42 15.47 -1.96 3.39
CA GLY A 42 16.71 -2.11 4.15
C GLY A 42 17.93 -1.40 3.56
N MET A 43 17.76 -0.64 2.48
CA MET A 43 18.85 0.06 1.80
C MET A 43 19.26 1.34 2.54
N THR A 44 20.56 1.61 2.52
CA THR A 44 21.07 2.94 2.82
C THR A 44 20.77 3.91 1.67
N GLU A 45 20.83 5.21 1.91
CA GLU A 45 20.67 6.21 0.86
C GLU A 45 21.68 6.03 -0.29
N LYS A 46 22.92 5.63 0.04
CA LYS A 46 23.97 5.34 -0.94
C LYS A 46 23.64 4.12 -1.79
N ALA A 47 23.13 3.05 -1.19
CA ALA A 47 22.71 1.86 -1.92
C ALA A 47 21.52 2.17 -2.83
N ALA A 48 20.55 2.94 -2.35
CA ALA A 48 19.41 3.39 -3.16
C ALA A 48 19.84 4.27 -4.34
N ALA A 49 20.86 5.09 -4.19
CA ALA A 49 21.42 5.93 -5.26
C ALA A 49 22.09 5.14 -6.41
N CYS A 50 22.32 3.81 -6.23
CA CYS A 50 22.77 2.95 -7.31
C CYS A 50 21.68 2.63 -8.35
N PHE A 51 20.40 2.84 -8.00
CA PHE A 51 19.32 2.63 -8.94
C PHE A 51 19.24 3.79 -9.94
N PRO A 52 19.14 3.49 -11.23
CA PRO A 52 19.20 4.53 -12.26
C PRO A 52 17.98 5.45 -12.22
N VAL A 53 18.22 6.71 -12.53
CA VAL A 53 17.16 7.72 -12.69
C VAL A 53 16.51 7.63 -14.07
N TYR A 54 17.18 6.97 -15.01
CA TYR A 54 16.74 6.84 -16.40
C TYR A 54 17.07 5.46 -16.96
N ALA A 55 16.12 4.83 -17.61
CA ALA A 55 16.27 3.61 -18.39
C ALA A 55 15.67 3.84 -19.79
N GLY A 56 16.47 4.32 -20.73
CA GLY A 56 16.04 4.64 -22.09
C GLY A 56 15.09 5.85 -22.14
N ASP A 57 13.88 5.63 -22.63
CA ASP A 57 12.76 6.59 -22.71
C ASP A 57 11.93 6.70 -21.41
N ARG A 58 12.36 6.02 -20.35
CA ARG A 58 11.66 5.98 -19.07
C ARG A 58 12.40 6.78 -18.01
N GLN A 59 11.66 7.60 -17.31
CA GLN A 59 12.15 8.29 -16.13
C GLN A 59 11.81 7.46 -14.89
N MET A 60 12.82 7.14 -14.08
CA MET A 60 12.60 6.59 -12.75
C MET A 60 12.65 7.70 -11.72
N VAL A 61 11.58 7.83 -10.95
CA VAL A 61 11.47 8.82 -9.88
C VAL A 61 11.55 8.11 -8.54
N CYS A 62 12.55 8.49 -7.73
CA CYS A 62 12.65 7.97 -6.37
C CYS A 62 11.69 8.70 -5.44
N LEU A 63 10.82 7.94 -4.82
CA LEU A 63 9.88 8.41 -3.82
C LEU A 63 10.29 7.84 -2.46
N PRO A 64 10.90 8.64 -1.58
CA PRO A 64 11.28 8.16 -0.26
C PRO A 64 10.04 7.89 0.59
N HIS A 65 9.98 6.69 1.18
CA HIS A 65 8.93 6.23 2.07
C HIS A 65 9.51 5.89 3.45
N GLU A 66 8.63 5.72 4.40
CA GLU A 66 8.91 5.16 5.72
C GLU A 66 8.04 3.92 5.92
N MET A 67 8.64 2.83 6.39
CA MET A 67 7.90 1.68 6.89
C MET A 67 7.52 1.91 8.34
N TRP A 68 6.28 1.59 8.67
CA TRP A 68 5.72 1.71 10.00
C TRP A 68 5.16 0.38 10.46
N VAL A 69 5.22 0.14 11.78
CA VAL A 69 4.68 -1.06 12.43
C VAL A 69 3.83 -0.67 13.63
N ARG A 70 2.76 -1.41 13.87
CA ARG A 70 1.94 -1.28 15.07
C ARG A 70 1.99 -2.58 15.87
N ARG A 71 2.51 -2.50 17.09
CA ARG A 71 2.72 -3.66 17.96
C ARG A 71 1.57 -3.88 18.92
N GLU A 72 0.93 -2.82 19.35
CA GLU A 72 -0.18 -2.86 20.31
C GLU A 72 -1.48 -2.49 19.61
N ILE A 73 -2.44 -3.38 19.65
CA ILE A 73 -3.78 -3.16 19.09
C ILE A 73 -4.75 -3.11 20.27
N PRO A 74 -5.08 -1.92 20.77
CA PRO A 74 -6.04 -1.77 21.86
C PRO A 74 -7.43 -2.24 21.42
N ALA A 75 -8.26 -2.56 22.41
CA ALA A 75 -9.67 -2.80 22.14
C ALA A 75 -10.29 -1.57 21.48
N TRP A 76 -10.91 -1.79 20.33
CA TRP A 76 -11.54 -0.74 19.56
C TRP A 76 -12.94 -1.17 19.12
N GLN A 77 -13.86 -0.25 19.17
CA GLN A 77 -15.22 -0.45 18.64
C GLN A 77 -15.45 0.59 17.53
N PRO A 78 -16.05 0.16 16.42
CA PRO A 78 -16.37 1.06 15.34
C PRO A 78 -17.35 2.15 15.85
N PRO A 79 -17.17 3.41 15.43
CA PRO A 79 -18.13 4.47 15.69
C PRO A 79 -19.53 4.08 15.16
N GLU A 80 -20.55 4.49 15.88
CA GLU A 80 -21.93 4.22 15.50
C GLU A 80 -22.22 4.75 14.07
N GLY A 81 -22.95 3.97 13.29
CA GLY A 81 -23.32 4.32 11.91
C GLY A 81 -22.24 4.01 10.86
N LEU A 82 -21.10 3.44 11.23
CA LEU A 82 -20.12 2.92 10.28
C LEU A 82 -20.33 1.42 10.04
N VAL A 83 -20.28 1.01 8.78
CA VAL A 83 -20.34 -0.39 8.37
C VAL A 83 -19.09 -0.70 7.56
N PHE A 84 -18.44 -1.82 7.89
CA PHE A 84 -17.29 -2.33 7.16
C PHE A 84 -17.68 -3.58 6.40
N SER A 85 -17.28 -3.65 5.14
CA SER A 85 -17.57 -4.77 4.25
C SER A 85 -16.33 -5.14 3.46
N ASP A 86 -16.17 -6.42 3.17
CA ASP A 86 -15.12 -6.86 2.26
C ASP A 86 -15.56 -6.65 0.81
N ALA A 87 -14.77 -5.90 0.06
CA ALA A 87 -15.04 -5.59 -1.34
C ALA A 87 -15.11 -6.84 -2.22
N ARG A 88 -14.48 -7.96 -1.81
CA ARG A 88 -14.54 -9.24 -2.51
C ARG A 88 -15.98 -9.78 -2.60
N GLU A 89 -16.79 -9.49 -1.60
CA GLU A 89 -18.22 -9.88 -1.54
C GLU A 89 -19.11 -8.92 -2.34
N LEU A 90 -18.58 -7.73 -2.70
CA LEU A 90 -19.31 -6.64 -3.32
C LEU A 90 -19.04 -6.48 -4.83
N THR A 91 -18.49 -7.50 -5.49
CA THR A 91 -18.14 -7.45 -6.92
C THR A 91 -19.34 -7.24 -7.85
N ARG A 92 -20.57 -7.46 -7.37
CA ARG A 92 -21.81 -7.18 -8.08
C ARG A 92 -22.50 -5.89 -7.65
N ASP A 93 -21.98 -5.21 -6.63
CA ASP A 93 -22.48 -3.90 -6.20
C ASP A 93 -21.83 -2.80 -7.05
N GLY A 94 -22.58 -2.28 -8.02
CA GLY A 94 -22.09 -1.21 -8.89
C GLY A 94 -21.69 0.06 -8.13
N LYS A 95 -22.26 0.34 -6.93
CA LYS A 95 -21.87 1.47 -6.10
C LYS A 95 -20.52 1.26 -5.44
N ALA A 96 -20.24 0.03 -4.98
CA ALA A 96 -18.94 -0.32 -4.41
C ALA A 96 -17.83 -0.24 -5.49
N VAL A 97 -18.09 -0.79 -6.68
CA VAL A 97 -17.13 -0.73 -7.79
C VAL A 97 -16.87 0.70 -8.25
N ALA A 98 -17.93 1.51 -8.41
CA ALA A 98 -17.79 2.93 -8.77
C ALA A 98 -17.05 3.73 -7.68
N PHE A 99 -17.27 3.45 -6.40
CA PHE A 99 -16.51 4.04 -5.32
C PHE A 99 -15.02 3.69 -5.42
N MET A 100 -14.69 2.42 -5.66
CA MET A 100 -13.29 2.00 -5.82
C MET A 100 -12.62 2.65 -7.03
N GLN A 101 -13.33 2.83 -8.15
CA GLN A 101 -12.81 3.60 -9.29
C GLN A 101 -12.51 5.05 -8.90
N ASN A 102 -13.46 5.72 -8.25
CA ASN A 102 -13.32 7.11 -7.86
C ASN A 102 -12.16 7.32 -6.88
N ILE A 103 -12.00 6.42 -5.90
CA ILE A 103 -10.96 6.57 -4.90
C ILE A 103 -9.57 6.26 -5.47
N LEU A 104 -9.48 5.32 -6.43
CA LEU A 104 -8.22 5.03 -7.15
C LEU A 104 -7.81 6.23 -8.01
N TRP A 105 -8.74 6.86 -8.67
CA TRP A 105 -8.49 8.08 -9.44
C TRP A 105 -8.12 9.26 -8.53
N GLU A 106 -8.95 9.56 -7.53
CA GLU A 106 -8.84 10.75 -6.68
C GLU A 106 -7.59 10.73 -5.77
N CYS A 107 -7.21 9.54 -5.26
CA CYS A 107 -6.15 9.41 -4.26
C CYS A 107 -4.84 8.86 -4.81
N PHE A 108 -4.86 8.19 -5.96
CA PHE A 108 -3.69 7.49 -6.53
C PHE A 108 -3.47 7.79 -8.02
N GLU A 109 -4.28 8.65 -8.63
CA GLU A 109 -4.22 9.03 -10.06
C GLU A 109 -4.28 7.82 -11.02
N GLN A 110 -4.92 6.71 -10.56
CA GLN A 110 -5.03 5.47 -11.31
C GLN A 110 -6.37 5.37 -12.02
N GLN A 111 -6.34 5.31 -13.36
CA GLN A 111 -7.52 4.98 -14.18
C GLN A 111 -7.64 3.46 -14.29
N VAL A 112 -8.64 2.89 -13.63
CA VAL A 112 -8.88 1.44 -13.60
C VAL A 112 -10.30 1.15 -14.05
N SER A 113 -10.48 0.20 -14.98
CA SER A 113 -11.81 -0.20 -15.42
C SER A 113 -12.54 -1.00 -14.34
N PRO A 114 -13.89 -1.02 -14.34
CA PRO A 114 -14.69 -1.88 -13.44
C PRO A 114 -14.28 -3.34 -13.50
N ASP A 115 -14.06 -3.87 -14.69
CA ASP A 115 -13.71 -5.29 -14.89
C ASP A 115 -12.33 -5.61 -14.28
N MET A 116 -11.39 -4.68 -14.39
CA MET A 116 -10.07 -4.84 -13.77
C MET A 116 -10.15 -4.80 -12.24
N ILE A 117 -10.98 -3.93 -11.65
CA ILE A 117 -11.23 -3.92 -10.20
C ILE A 117 -11.80 -5.27 -9.77
N ILE A 118 -12.84 -5.74 -10.44
CA ILE A 118 -13.49 -7.02 -10.13
C ILE A 118 -12.53 -8.20 -10.29
N SER A 119 -11.69 -8.18 -11.34
CA SER A 119 -10.66 -9.20 -11.56
C SER A 119 -9.64 -9.23 -10.41
N ARG A 120 -9.11 -8.07 -10.03
CA ARG A 120 -8.16 -7.93 -8.91
C ARG A 120 -8.77 -8.42 -7.59
N LEU A 121 -10.03 -8.10 -7.32
CA LEU A 121 -10.72 -8.57 -6.10
C LEU A 121 -10.90 -10.09 -6.07
N LYS A 122 -11.19 -10.72 -7.21
CA LYS A 122 -11.34 -12.18 -7.32
C LYS A 122 -10.01 -12.94 -7.18
N GLN A 123 -8.90 -12.31 -7.48
CA GLN A 123 -7.55 -12.89 -7.38
C GLN A 123 -6.97 -12.83 -5.97
N ARG A 124 -7.60 -12.08 -5.05
CA ARG A 124 -7.10 -11.95 -3.67
C ARG A 124 -7.31 -13.23 -2.88
N GLU A 125 -6.33 -13.57 -2.09
CA GLU A 125 -6.38 -14.71 -1.18
C GLU A 125 -7.42 -14.52 -0.05
N ALA A 126 -7.83 -15.64 0.55
CA ALA A 126 -8.86 -15.62 1.60
C ALA A 126 -8.50 -14.74 2.80
N ASP A 127 -7.21 -14.68 3.15
CA ASP A 127 -6.70 -13.90 4.27
C ASP A 127 -6.33 -12.44 3.89
N GLU A 128 -6.64 -12.00 2.68
CA GLU A 128 -6.31 -10.66 2.16
C GLU A 128 -7.57 -9.81 1.91
N PRO A 129 -8.32 -9.41 2.95
CA PRO A 129 -9.50 -8.58 2.76
C PRO A 129 -9.16 -7.22 2.15
N HIS A 130 -10.12 -6.71 1.37
CA HIS A 130 -10.16 -5.33 0.92
C HIS A 130 -11.37 -4.66 1.58
N LEU A 131 -11.12 -3.92 2.65
CA LEU A 131 -12.19 -3.32 3.44
C LEU A 131 -12.68 -2.01 2.85
N LEU A 132 -13.99 -1.89 2.72
CA LEU A 132 -14.69 -0.65 2.43
C LEU A 132 -15.41 -0.19 3.70
N CYS A 133 -15.30 1.10 4.01
CA CYS A 133 -16.04 1.76 5.08
C CYS A 133 -17.22 2.53 4.47
N MET A 134 -18.41 2.28 4.98
CA MET A 134 -19.63 2.97 4.60
C MET A 134 -20.15 3.79 5.79
N ALA A 135 -20.46 5.08 5.55
CA ALA A 135 -21.12 5.97 6.48
C ALA A 135 -22.53 6.29 5.97
N GLY A 136 -23.54 5.87 6.72
CA GLY A 136 -24.93 5.90 6.26
C GLY A 136 -25.12 5.01 5.02
N ARG A 137 -25.34 5.61 3.84
CA ARG A 137 -25.57 4.91 2.56
C ARG A 137 -24.45 5.13 1.54
N ARG A 138 -23.29 5.64 1.95
CA ARG A 138 -22.20 6.03 1.05
C ARG A 138 -20.90 5.37 1.47
N TYR A 139 -20.21 4.75 0.52
CA TYR A 139 -18.81 4.34 0.71
C TYR A 139 -17.94 5.60 0.80
N VAL A 140 -17.06 5.66 1.78
CA VAL A 140 -16.29 6.87 2.12
C VAL A 140 -14.78 6.64 2.23
N SER A 141 -14.36 5.42 2.60
CA SER A 141 -12.95 5.09 2.82
C SER A 141 -12.70 3.62 2.52
N GLN A 142 -11.43 3.29 2.25
CA GLN A 142 -10.99 1.91 2.02
C GLN A 142 -9.59 1.67 2.58
N CYS A 143 -9.25 0.40 2.77
CA CYS A 143 -7.88 -0.11 2.86
C CYS A 143 -7.87 -1.60 2.51
N HIS A 144 -6.69 -2.16 2.23
CA HIS A 144 -6.59 -3.58 1.95
C HIS A 144 -5.28 -4.16 2.50
N ILE A 145 -5.20 -5.48 2.58
CA ILE A 145 -3.93 -6.16 2.82
C ILE A 145 -3.23 -6.30 1.47
N GLN A 146 -2.06 -5.73 1.34
CA GLN A 146 -1.24 -5.77 0.14
C GLN A 146 -0.32 -7.00 0.10
N ALA A 147 0.16 -7.43 1.27
CA ALA A 147 1.00 -8.61 1.39
C ALA A 147 0.76 -9.30 2.74
N TRP A 148 0.81 -10.64 2.73
CA TRP A 148 0.58 -11.48 3.90
C TRP A 148 1.81 -12.33 4.21
N GLY A 149 2.52 -12.01 5.27
CA GLY A 149 3.72 -12.74 5.72
C GLY A 149 3.45 -13.65 6.92
N LYS A 150 4.48 -14.37 7.37
CA LYS A 150 4.39 -15.28 8.53
C LYS A 150 4.14 -14.54 9.85
N THR A 151 4.74 -13.38 10.05
CA THR A 151 4.71 -12.60 11.31
C THR A 151 4.06 -11.25 11.18
N ALA A 152 3.89 -10.73 9.97
CA ALA A 152 3.32 -9.42 9.69
C ALA A 152 2.43 -9.45 8.46
N ALA A 153 1.50 -8.51 8.37
CA ALA A 153 0.73 -8.24 7.17
C ALA A 153 0.86 -6.76 6.80
N HIS A 154 1.06 -6.49 5.52
CA HIS A 154 1.26 -5.14 4.99
C HIS A 154 -0.05 -4.55 4.51
N ILE A 155 -0.40 -3.38 5.05
CA ILE A 155 -1.60 -2.64 4.69
C ILE A 155 -1.26 -1.69 3.56
N GLY A 156 -2.06 -1.72 2.51
CA GLY A 156 -1.99 -0.80 1.38
C GLY A 156 -3.32 -0.09 1.11
N GLY A 157 -3.29 0.89 0.22
CA GLY A 157 -4.48 1.55 -0.31
C GLY A 157 -5.36 2.24 0.73
N VAL A 158 -4.78 2.71 1.85
CA VAL A 158 -5.54 3.49 2.86
C VAL A 158 -5.93 4.83 2.24
N ALA A 159 -7.19 5.00 1.95
CA ALA A 159 -7.69 6.19 1.27
C ALA A 159 -9.09 6.58 1.74
N THR A 160 -9.36 7.89 1.72
CA THR A 160 -10.68 8.48 2.02
C THR A 160 -10.99 9.52 0.95
N LEU A 161 -12.19 9.47 0.37
CA LEU A 161 -12.65 10.47 -0.58
C LEU A 161 -12.48 11.89 -0.01
N ALA A 162 -12.05 12.85 -0.81
CA ALA A 162 -11.79 14.23 -0.38
C ALA A 162 -13.01 14.82 0.35
N SER A 163 -14.20 14.60 -0.18
CA SER A 163 -15.47 15.06 0.41
C SER A 163 -15.80 14.44 1.78
N ALA A 164 -15.07 13.40 2.19
CA ALA A 164 -15.29 12.65 3.43
C ALA A 164 -14.10 12.73 4.41
N ARG A 165 -13.01 13.44 4.06
CA ARG A 165 -11.82 13.60 4.92
C ARG A 165 -12.15 14.36 6.20
N HIS A 166 -11.23 14.31 7.16
CA HIS A 166 -11.28 14.97 8.47
C HIS A 166 -12.48 14.57 9.36
N ARG A 167 -13.13 13.43 9.05
CA ARG A 167 -14.26 12.85 9.83
C ARG A 167 -13.89 11.53 10.52
N GLY A 168 -12.60 11.15 10.50
CA GLY A 168 -12.13 9.94 11.16
C GLY A 168 -12.33 8.63 10.38
N TYR A 169 -12.88 8.64 9.16
CA TYR A 169 -13.20 7.42 8.40
C TYR A 169 -11.95 6.64 7.97
N GLY A 170 -10.88 7.33 7.56
CA GLY A 170 -9.60 6.68 7.25
C GLY A 170 -9.01 5.96 8.44
N ARG A 171 -9.08 6.58 9.63
CA ARG A 171 -8.67 5.94 10.87
C ARG A 171 -9.56 4.75 11.21
N ALA A 172 -10.87 4.87 11.04
CA ALA A 172 -11.80 3.79 11.37
C ALA A 172 -11.56 2.54 10.52
N VAL A 173 -11.36 2.67 9.21
CA VAL A 173 -11.06 1.52 8.34
C VAL A 173 -9.68 0.93 8.63
N LEU A 174 -8.70 1.77 9.01
CA LEU A 174 -7.38 1.33 9.44
C LEU A 174 -7.42 0.53 10.76
N GLU A 175 -8.20 0.97 11.74
CA GLU A 175 -8.40 0.25 13.02
C GLU A 175 -9.03 -1.13 12.77
N GLU A 176 -10.03 -1.21 11.89
CA GLU A 176 -10.72 -2.47 11.57
C GLU A 176 -9.76 -3.49 10.93
N ILE A 177 -8.94 -3.07 9.94
CA ILE A 177 -7.97 -3.97 9.31
C ILE A 177 -6.84 -4.36 10.26
N CYS A 178 -6.38 -3.45 11.13
CA CYS A 178 -5.38 -3.76 12.15
C CYS A 178 -5.89 -4.82 13.12
N ARG A 179 -7.15 -4.71 13.55
CA ARG A 179 -7.80 -5.69 14.42
C ARG A 179 -7.91 -7.06 13.74
N TYR A 180 -8.29 -7.09 12.47
CA TYR A 180 -8.32 -8.32 11.68
C TYR A 180 -6.93 -8.98 11.63
N ILE A 181 -5.88 -8.22 11.30
CA ILE A 181 -4.49 -8.70 11.22
C ILE A 181 -4.02 -9.27 12.57
N ALA A 182 -4.25 -8.51 13.66
CA ALA A 182 -3.87 -8.94 15.00
C ALA A 182 -4.64 -10.19 15.46
N GLY A 183 -5.91 -10.31 15.10
CA GLY A 183 -6.72 -11.50 15.35
C GLY A 183 -6.20 -12.77 14.67
N LYS A 184 -5.39 -12.61 13.63
CA LYS A 184 -4.64 -13.67 12.94
C LYS A 184 -3.22 -13.88 13.49
N GLY A 185 -2.87 -13.22 14.61
CA GLY A 185 -1.57 -13.32 15.26
C GLY A 185 -0.42 -12.65 14.49
N ARG A 186 -0.71 -11.60 13.70
CA ARG A 186 0.28 -10.90 12.91
C ARG A 186 0.39 -9.42 13.27
N LEU A 187 1.52 -8.81 12.95
CA LEU A 187 1.76 -7.39 13.17
C LEU A 187 1.30 -6.59 11.94
N PRO A 188 0.44 -5.58 12.10
CA PRO A 188 0.15 -4.63 11.03
C PRO A 188 1.37 -3.79 10.69
N THR A 189 1.69 -3.71 9.40
CA THR A 189 2.71 -2.83 8.85
C THR A 189 2.13 -2.02 7.70
N LEU A 190 2.73 -0.90 7.38
CA LEU A 190 2.40 -0.09 6.20
C LEU A 190 3.63 0.72 5.77
N THR A 191 3.58 1.24 4.55
CA THR A 191 4.52 2.25 4.09
C THR A 191 3.78 3.55 3.78
N VAL A 192 4.48 4.67 3.97
CA VAL A 192 3.96 6.01 3.67
C VAL A 192 5.06 6.87 3.08
N ARG A 193 4.73 7.68 2.09
CA ARG A 193 5.65 8.68 1.53
C ARG A 193 6.07 9.67 2.61
N ARG A 194 7.34 10.08 2.62
CA ARG A 194 7.89 11.03 3.60
C ARG A 194 7.30 12.43 3.50
N ASP A 195 6.75 12.78 2.34
CA ASP A 195 6.07 14.05 2.10
C ASP A 195 4.56 14.04 2.42
N ASN A 196 4.02 12.90 2.91
CA ASN A 196 2.61 12.79 3.29
C ASN A 196 2.42 12.96 4.80
N ASP A 197 2.61 14.19 5.27
CA ASP A 197 2.52 14.55 6.69
C ASP A 197 1.16 14.22 7.30
N GLU A 198 0.07 14.37 6.54
CA GLU A 198 -1.29 14.07 7.01
C GLU A 198 -1.46 12.59 7.33
N ALA A 199 -1.01 11.71 6.42
CA ALA A 199 -1.07 10.28 6.63
C ALA A 199 -0.13 9.85 7.77
N MET A 200 1.10 10.37 7.81
CA MET A 200 2.04 10.07 8.90
C MET A 200 1.46 10.43 10.26
N LYS A 201 0.86 11.62 10.40
CA LYS A 201 0.21 12.04 11.64
C LYS A 201 -0.97 11.14 12.01
N MET A 202 -1.76 10.71 11.02
CA MET A 202 -2.85 9.76 11.25
C MET A 202 -2.33 8.42 11.76
N TYR A 203 -1.27 7.87 11.16
CA TYR A 203 -0.67 6.60 11.56
C TYR A 203 -0.03 6.69 12.94
N GLU A 204 0.66 7.78 13.25
CA GLU A 204 1.23 8.05 14.59
C GLU A 204 0.15 8.05 15.67
N ASN A 205 -0.95 8.77 15.41
CA ASN A 205 -2.12 8.82 16.29
C ASN A 205 -2.85 7.47 16.41
N ALA A 206 -2.76 6.62 15.39
CA ALA A 206 -3.27 5.24 15.42
C ALA A 206 -2.31 4.26 16.12
N GLY A 207 -1.18 4.72 16.66
CA GLY A 207 -0.23 3.90 17.42
C GLY A 207 0.83 3.19 16.58
N PHE A 208 0.93 3.49 15.30
CA PHE A 208 2.05 3.04 14.50
C PHE A 208 3.35 3.75 14.90
N ARG A 209 4.48 3.07 14.71
CA ARG A 209 5.83 3.62 14.95
C ARG A 209 6.70 3.36 13.74
N ARG A 210 7.57 4.32 13.43
CA ARG A 210 8.55 4.20 12.35
C ARG A 210 9.47 3.02 12.60
N LEU A 211 9.74 2.25 11.57
CA LEU A 211 10.60 1.09 11.62
C LEU A 211 11.90 1.33 10.85
N GLU A 212 11.78 1.59 9.55
CA GLU A 212 12.94 1.81 8.67
C GLU A 212 12.55 2.61 7.42
N PRO A 213 13.52 3.29 6.79
CA PRO A 213 13.30 3.93 5.50
C PRO A 213 13.09 2.88 4.40
N VAL A 214 12.26 3.22 3.43
CA VAL A 214 12.00 2.44 2.22
C VAL A 214 12.14 3.36 1.01
N TRP A 215 12.84 2.91 0.00
CA TRP A 215 13.02 3.65 -1.23
C TRP A 215 12.13 3.02 -2.31
N VAL A 216 11.24 3.81 -2.89
CA VAL A 216 10.34 3.36 -3.94
C VAL A 216 10.71 4.08 -5.23
N TRP A 217 11.06 3.32 -6.26
CA TRP A 217 11.32 3.82 -7.58
C TRP A 217 10.10 3.55 -8.46
N GLU A 218 9.47 4.61 -8.95
CA GLU A 218 8.37 4.51 -9.90
C GLU A 218 8.87 4.84 -11.31
N VAL A 219 8.47 4.02 -12.27
CA VAL A 219 8.75 4.28 -13.68
C VAL A 219 7.67 5.19 -14.23
N ARG A 220 8.07 6.36 -14.73
CA ARG A 220 7.21 7.27 -15.48
C ARG A 220 7.58 7.19 -16.93
N PHE A 221 6.60 6.98 -17.79
CA PHE A 221 6.77 7.08 -19.22
C PHE A 221 6.67 8.56 -19.58
N GLY A 222 7.62 9.07 -20.42
CA GLY A 222 7.51 10.41 -20.97
C GLY A 222 6.26 10.52 -21.84
N ASP A 223 5.64 11.70 -21.81
CA ASP A 223 4.52 12.06 -22.69
C ASP A 223 4.93 12.02 -24.16
#